data_e4e8c0b4000aa04ea01fea0c472fee9b
#
_entry.id   e4e8c0b4000aa04ea01fea0c472fee9b
#
_cell.length_a   1.000
_cell.length_b   1.000
_cell.length_c   1.000
_cell.angle_alpha   90.00
_cell.angle_beta   90.00
_cell.angle_gamma   90.00
#
_symmetry.space_group_name_H-M   'P 1'
#
loop_
_entity.id
_entity.type
_entity.pdbx_description
1 polymer ?
#
loop_
_entity_poly.entity_id
_entity_poly.type
_entity_poly.pdbx_seq_one_letter_code
_entity_poly.pdbx_strand_id
1 'polypeptide(L)'
;MKASQFFISTLKEAPAEATLPSHQLMIRAGLVKGVASGLYTWMPMGLRVLRKVENIVREEMNRAGAVELLMPVIQPAELWQESGRWEFYGKELLRIKDRHTRDFCMGPTCEEVITDIVRKEITSYKQLPKNFYHIQTKFRDEVRPRFGVMRAREFVMKDAYSFHADYESLVNEGYQPMYDAYCRIFDRLGLNYRPVAADTGSIGGTGSHEFHVLADSGEDALAYCPASDYAANVELAEAVAPDRKSVV
;
A
#
# COMPACT_ATOMS: atom_id res chain seq x y z
N MET A 1 13.90 12.80 -27.32
CA MET A 1 13.24 14.06 -26.95
C MET A 1 14.29 15.04 -26.46
N LYS A 2 14.31 16.28 -26.93
CA LYS A 2 15.28 17.29 -26.47
C LYS A 2 14.82 17.83 -25.11
N ALA A 3 15.76 18.20 -24.23
CA ALA A 3 15.45 18.79 -22.92
C ALA A 3 14.58 20.04 -23.02
N SER A 4 14.80 20.86 -24.07
CA SER A 4 14.01 22.06 -24.36
C SER A 4 12.53 21.79 -24.72
N GLN A 5 12.19 20.53 -25.06
CA GLN A 5 10.83 20.09 -25.38
C GLN A 5 10.20 19.30 -24.22
N PHE A 6 10.97 19.00 -23.19
CA PHE A 6 10.51 18.28 -22.02
C PHE A 6 10.20 19.26 -20.90
N PHE A 7 9.00 19.19 -20.34
CA PHE A 7 8.58 20.11 -19.31
C PHE A 7 9.26 19.78 -17.97
N ILE A 8 10.31 20.55 -17.63
CA ILE A 8 11.06 20.44 -16.38
C ILE A 8 10.78 21.72 -15.56
N SER A 9 10.24 21.55 -14.36
CA SER A 9 9.90 22.68 -13.48
C SER A 9 10.53 22.45 -12.10
N THR A 10 11.79 22.90 -11.95
CA THR A 10 12.54 22.79 -10.68
C THR A 10 12.40 24.05 -9.84
N LEU A 11 12.59 23.90 -8.53
CA LEU A 11 12.62 25.01 -7.57
C LEU A 11 13.96 25.06 -6.86
N LYS A 12 14.42 26.28 -6.55
CA LYS A 12 15.65 26.48 -5.75
C LYS A 12 15.43 26.07 -4.30
N GLU A 13 14.28 26.42 -3.75
CA GLU A 13 13.93 26.19 -2.34
C GLU A 13 12.70 25.31 -2.25
N ALA A 14 12.60 24.55 -1.17
CA ALA A 14 11.40 23.79 -0.84
C ALA A 14 10.38 24.69 -0.12
N PRO A 15 9.08 24.47 -0.32
CA PRO A 15 8.05 25.11 0.49
C PRO A 15 8.23 24.81 1.98
N ALA A 16 7.84 25.74 2.84
CA ALA A 16 8.01 25.62 4.30
C ALA A 16 7.26 24.40 4.90
N GLU A 17 6.16 23.98 4.28
CA GLU A 17 5.39 22.80 4.68
C GLU A 17 6.10 21.46 4.36
N ALA A 18 7.09 21.47 3.49
CA ALA A 18 7.86 20.27 3.16
C ALA A 18 8.96 20.04 4.22
N THR A 19 8.67 19.25 5.24
CA THR A 19 9.58 19.01 6.37
C THR A 19 10.53 17.83 6.13
N LEU A 20 10.09 16.79 5.42
CA LEU A 20 10.94 15.62 5.13
C LEU A 20 11.83 15.85 3.91
N PRO A 21 13.08 15.32 3.93
CA PRO A 21 14.01 15.42 2.80
C PRO A 21 13.43 14.86 1.50
N SER A 22 12.74 13.73 1.55
CA SER A 22 12.11 13.13 0.36
C SER A 22 11.05 14.05 -0.26
N HIS A 23 10.19 14.65 0.55
CA HIS A 23 9.18 15.61 0.08
C HIS A 23 9.84 16.86 -0.51
N GLN A 24 10.84 17.43 0.18
CA GLN A 24 11.60 18.58 -0.30
C GLN A 24 12.25 18.31 -1.67
N LEU A 25 12.92 17.16 -1.79
CA LEU A 25 13.62 16.78 -3.03
C LEU A 25 12.65 16.53 -4.18
N MET A 26 11.52 15.87 -3.93
CA MET A 26 10.50 15.63 -4.96
C MET A 26 9.92 16.92 -5.51
N ILE A 27 9.62 17.90 -4.65
CA ILE A 27 9.09 19.21 -5.08
C ILE A 27 10.19 20.01 -5.80
N ARG A 28 11.39 20.10 -5.23
CA ARG A 28 12.50 20.84 -5.83
C ARG A 28 12.92 20.30 -7.19
N ALA A 29 12.95 18.98 -7.33
CA ALA A 29 13.27 18.33 -8.61
C ALA A 29 12.11 18.40 -9.63
N GLY A 30 10.96 18.96 -9.26
CA GLY A 30 9.80 19.06 -10.13
C GLY A 30 9.19 17.70 -10.47
N LEU A 31 9.26 16.73 -9.55
CA LEU A 31 8.65 15.41 -9.71
C LEU A 31 7.15 15.43 -9.42
N VAL A 32 6.74 16.25 -8.46
CA VAL A 32 5.33 16.42 -8.07
C VAL A 32 5.02 17.89 -7.84
N LYS A 33 3.73 18.24 -7.99
CA LYS A 33 3.18 19.54 -7.58
C LYS A 33 1.90 19.34 -6.78
N GLY A 34 1.79 20.01 -5.65
CA GLY A 34 0.57 20.05 -4.85
C GLY A 34 -0.55 20.78 -5.58
N VAL A 35 -1.75 20.21 -5.55
CA VAL A 35 -2.99 20.82 -6.04
C VAL A 35 -3.84 21.28 -4.85
N ALA A 36 -3.94 20.42 -3.84
CA ALA A 36 -4.58 20.68 -2.57
C ALA A 36 -3.90 19.81 -1.49
N SER A 37 -4.31 19.96 -0.24
CA SER A 37 -3.77 19.13 0.86
C SER A 37 -3.94 17.64 0.55
N GLY A 38 -2.83 16.90 0.44
CA GLY A 38 -2.80 15.48 0.11
C GLY A 38 -3.15 15.11 -1.33
N LEU A 39 -3.22 16.09 -2.24
CA LEU A 39 -3.47 15.87 -3.67
C LEU A 39 -2.30 16.41 -4.49
N TYR A 40 -1.69 15.54 -5.30
CA TYR A 40 -0.49 15.87 -6.06
C TYR A 40 -0.63 15.53 -7.54
N THR A 41 -0.15 16.42 -8.38
CA THR A 41 0.10 16.13 -9.79
C THR A 41 1.48 15.50 -9.93
N TRP A 42 1.56 14.32 -10.51
CA TRP A 42 2.82 13.73 -10.95
C TRP A 42 3.29 14.42 -12.23
N MET A 43 4.38 15.18 -12.13
CA MET A 43 4.97 15.89 -13.25
C MET A 43 5.69 14.91 -14.20
N PRO A 44 6.03 15.29 -15.44
CA PRO A 44 6.55 14.35 -16.44
C PRO A 44 7.73 13.51 -15.98
N MET A 45 8.67 14.06 -15.20
CA MET A 45 9.80 13.31 -14.66
C MET A 45 9.37 12.39 -13.50
N GLY A 46 8.51 12.88 -12.60
CA GLY A 46 7.95 12.08 -11.51
C GLY A 46 7.13 10.91 -12.03
N LEU A 47 6.31 11.13 -13.06
CA LEU A 47 5.53 10.06 -13.70
C LEU A 47 6.42 8.97 -14.30
N ARG A 48 7.58 9.33 -14.86
CA ARG A 48 8.55 8.33 -15.36
C ARG A 48 9.11 7.46 -14.22
N VAL A 49 9.41 8.07 -13.08
CA VAL A 49 9.88 7.33 -11.90
C VAL A 49 8.78 6.42 -11.38
N LEU A 50 7.55 6.94 -11.20
CA LEU A 50 6.40 6.16 -10.78
C LEU A 50 6.19 4.93 -11.66
N ARG A 51 6.17 5.11 -12.98
CA ARG A 51 6.00 4.00 -13.94
C ARG A 51 7.13 2.96 -13.88
N LYS A 52 8.37 3.35 -13.57
CA LYS A 52 9.46 2.40 -13.34
C LYS A 52 9.21 1.54 -12.10
N VAL A 53 8.75 2.17 -11.02
CA VAL A 53 8.38 1.45 -9.79
C VAL A 53 7.20 0.52 -10.06
N GLU A 54 6.15 0.99 -10.73
CA GLU A 54 5.01 0.16 -11.14
C GLU A 54 5.43 -1.06 -11.96
N ASN A 55 6.37 -0.89 -12.89
CA ASN A 55 6.86 -2.01 -13.72
C ASN A 55 7.61 -3.04 -12.89
N ILE A 56 8.47 -2.62 -11.95
CA ILE A 56 9.15 -3.54 -11.03
C ILE A 56 8.11 -4.35 -10.23
N VAL A 57 7.11 -3.67 -9.67
CA VAL A 57 6.03 -4.31 -8.92
C VAL A 57 5.27 -5.30 -9.81
N ARG A 58 4.87 -4.88 -11.01
CA ARG A 58 4.12 -5.72 -11.96
C ARG A 58 4.89 -6.98 -12.34
N GLU A 59 6.18 -6.84 -12.63
CA GLU A 59 7.04 -7.98 -13.00
C GLU A 59 7.15 -9.00 -11.86
N GLU A 60 7.29 -8.55 -10.61
CA GLU A 60 7.38 -9.46 -9.47
C GLU A 60 6.03 -10.08 -9.10
N MET A 61 4.93 -9.36 -9.26
CA MET A 61 3.58 -9.91 -9.08
C MET A 61 3.28 -11.00 -10.14
N ASN A 62 3.61 -10.74 -11.40
CA ASN A 62 3.48 -11.72 -12.48
C ASN A 62 4.37 -12.95 -12.25
N ARG A 63 5.61 -12.75 -11.78
CA ARG A 63 6.54 -13.85 -11.43
C ARG A 63 5.99 -14.72 -10.30
N ALA A 64 5.28 -14.14 -9.36
CA ALA A 64 4.60 -14.85 -8.27
C ALA A 64 3.29 -15.55 -8.71
N GLY A 65 2.93 -15.47 -10.00
CA GLY A 65 1.73 -16.13 -10.54
C GLY A 65 0.43 -15.35 -10.35
N ALA A 66 0.50 -14.10 -9.88
CA ALA A 66 -0.69 -13.27 -9.75
C ALA A 66 -1.15 -12.73 -11.12
N VAL A 67 -2.46 -12.59 -11.30
CA VAL A 67 -3.08 -12.14 -12.56
C VAL A 67 -3.53 -10.69 -12.42
N GLU A 68 -3.07 -9.84 -13.34
CA GLU A 68 -3.46 -8.43 -13.35
C GLU A 68 -4.88 -8.24 -13.88
N LEU A 69 -5.67 -7.43 -13.19
CA LEU A 69 -6.97 -6.93 -13.63
C LEU A 69 -7.09 -5.45 -13.27
N LEU A 70 -8.15 -4.77 -13.68
CA LEU A 70 -8.38 -3.38 -13.33
C LEU A 70 -9.83 -3.19 -12.89
N MET A 71 -10.01 -2.92 -11.60
CA MET A 71 -11.32 -2.69 -11.00
C MET A 71 -11.66 -1.18 -11.01
N PRO A 72 -12.95 -0.79 -10.92
CA PRO A 72 -13.34 0.61 -10.89
C PRO A 72 -12.90 1.30 -9.59
N VAL A 73 -12.59 2.60 -9.68
CA VAL A 73 -12.29 3.45 -8.50
C VAL A 73 -13.58 3.76 -7.74
N ILE A 74 -14.65 4.05 -8.47
CA ILE A 74 -15.97 4.32 -7.88
C ILE A 74 -16.68 3.01 -7.64
N GLN A 75 -17.10 2.78 -6.42
CA GLN A 75 -17.67 1.53 -5.96
C GLN A 75 -19.08 1.75 -5.40
N PRO A 76 -20.03 0.84 -5.68
CA PRO A 76 -21.39 0.95 -5.18
C PRO A 76 -21.45 0.69 -3.67
N ALA A 77 -22.28 1.45 -2.97
CA ALA A 77 -22.43 1.36 -1.52
C ALA A 77 -22.91 -0.03 -1.05
N GLU A 78 -23.70 -0.71 -1.90
CA GLU A 78 -24.32 -2.01 -1.57
C GLU A 78 -23.25 -3.06 -1.21
N LEU A 79 -22.13 -3.10 -1.93
CA LEU A 79 -21.03 -4.03 -1.63
C LEU A 79 -20.39 -3.76 -0.26
N TRP A 80 -20.24 -2.49 0.08
CA TRP A 80 -19.69 -2.05 1.36
C TRP A 80 -20.67 -2.25 2.51
N GLN A 81 -21.96 -2.12 2.25
CA GLN A 81 -23.04 -2.43 3.20
C GLN A 81 -23.12 -3.94 3.47
N GLU A 82 -23.00 -4.77 2.44
CA GLU A 82 -22.98 -6.24 2.57
C GLU A 82 -21.81 -6.71 3.46
N SER A 83 -20.62 -6.13 3.31
CA SER A 83 -19.46 -6.45 4.17
C SER A 83 -19.54 -5.85 5.57
N GLY A 84 -20.49 -4.94 5.83
CA GLY A 84 -20.57 -4.16 7.06
C GLY A 84 -19.55 -3.01 7.16
N ARG A 85 -18.66 -2.87 6.17
CA ARG A 85 -17.58 -1.87 6.21
C ARG A 85 -18.04 -0.47 5.84
N TRP A 86 -19.25 -0.30 5.28
CA TRP A 86 -19.79 1.03 4.98
C TRP A 86 -19.77 1.97 6.18
N GLU A 87 -20.20 1.49 7.35
CA GLU A 87 -20.17 2.27 8.58
C GLU A 87 -18.82 2.12 9.32
N PHE A 88 -18.28 0.90 9.37
CA PHE A 88 -17.07 0.58 10.12
C PHE A 88 -15.82 1.33 9.62
N TYR A 89 -15.70 1.57 8.30
CA TYR A 89 -14.54 2.28 7.73
C TYR A 89 -14.46 3.76 8.17
N GLY A 90 -15.56 4.30 8.68
CA GLY A 90 -15.59 5.63 9.25
C GLY A 90 -15.48 6.77 8.22
N LYS A 91 -14.86 7.86 8.65
CA LYS A 91 -14.79 9.12 7.88
C LYS A 91 -13.78 9.11 6.74
N GLU A 92 -12.82 8.19 6.76
CA GLU A 92 -11.84 8.05 5.68
C GLU A 92 -12.44 7.52 4.38
N LEU A 93 -13.61 6.88 4.44
CA LEU A 93 -14.36 6.48 3.26
C LEU A 93 -15.09 7.69 2.67
N LEU A 94 -14.60 8.21 1.56
CA LEU A 94 -15.26 9.30 0.84
C LEU A 94 -16.51 8.79 0.14
N ARG A 95 -17.67 9.13 0.72
CA ARG A 95 -19.00 8.77 0.20
C ARG A 95 -19.49 9.84 -0.76
N ILE A 96 -20.04 9.41 -1.86
CA ILE A 96 -20.56 10.28 -2.92
C ILE A 96 -21.95 9.82 -3.39
N LYS A 97 -22.68 10.69 -4.01
CA LYS A 97 -23.95 10.36 -4.68
C LYS A 97 -23.84 10.62 -6.17
N ASP A 98 -24.42 9.73 -6.96
CA ASP A 98 -24.58 9.97 -8.38
C ASP A 98 -25.74 10.92 -8.66
N ARG A 99 -25.98 11.24 -9.95
CA ARG A 99 -27.08 12.12 -10.38
C ARG A 99 -28.48 11.58 -10.05
N HIS A 100 -28.58 10.29 -9.76
CA HIS A 100 -29.83 9.63 -9.36
C HIS A 100 -29.92 9.41 -7.85
N THR A 101 -29.08 10.10 -7.07
CA THR A 101 -29.01 10.02 -5.60
C THR A 101 -28.62 8.65 -5.04
N ARG A 102 -28.07 7.75 -5.85
CA ARG A 102 -27.54 6.47 -5.40
C ARG A 102 -26.21 6.67 -4.69
N ASP A 103 -25.99 5.92 -3.62
CA ASP A 103 -24.77 6.02 -2.83
C ASP A 103 -23.62 5.19 -3.45
N PHE A 104 -22.46 5.82 -3.50
CA PHE A 104 -21.18 5.25 -3.93
C PHE A 104 -20.08 5.73 -3.00
N CYS A 105 -18.90 5.16 -3.14
CA CYS A 105 -17.68 5.68 -2.53
C CYS A 105 -16.52 5.71 -3.53
N MET A 106 -15.52 6.51 -3.23
CA MET A 106 -14.21 6.36 -3.84
C MET A 106 -13.45 5.27 -3.07
N GLY A 107 -13.05 4.20 -3.77
CA GLY A 107 -12.47 3.01 -3.16
C GLY A 107 -11.13 3.29 -2.49
N PRO A 108 -11.02 3.13 -1.16
CA PRO A 108 -9.74 3.12 -0.45
C PRO A 108 -9.01 1.78 -0.60
N THR A 109 -9.73 0.75 -0.99
CA THR A 109 -9.32 -0.64 -1.21
C THR A 109 -10.39 -1.36 -2.05
N CYS A 110 -10.22 -2.61 -2.43
CA CYS A 110 -11.12 -3.30 -3.37
C CYS A 110 -11.55 -4.71 -2.94
N GLU A 111 -11.50 -5.05 -1.65
CA GLU A 111 -11.93 -6.37 -1.14
C GLU A 111 -13.36 -6.69 -1.55
N GLU A 112 -14.26 -5.72 -1.45
CA GLU A 112 -15.67 -5.89 -1.79
C GLU A 112 -15.86 -6.20 -3.27
N VAL A 113 -15.18 -5.45 -4.13
CA VAL A 113 -15.32 -5.59 -5.59
C VAL A 113 -14.73 -6.91 -6.07
N ILE A 114 -13.53 -7.27 -5.61
CA ILE A 114 -12.90 -8.52 -6.04
C ILE A 114 -13.64 -9.75 -5.52
N THR A 115 -14.18 -9.67 -4.31
CA THR A 115 -15.00 -10.74 -3.74
C THR A 115 -16.29 -10.95 -4.53
N ASP A 116 -16.94 -9.86 -4.95
CA ASP A 116 -18.13 -9.93 -5.81
C ASP A 116 -17.81 -10.56 -7.19
N ILE A 117 -16.67 -10.21 -7.79
CA ILE A 117 -16.21 -10.81 -9.04
C ILE A 117 -15.97 -12.31 -8.85
N VAL A 118 -15.20 -12.70 -7.86
CA VAL A 118 -14.83 -14.09 -7.60
C VAL A 118 -16.05 -14.96 -7.29
N ARG A 119 -16.98 -14.42 -6.49
CA ARG A 119 -18.26 -15.09 -6.19
C ARG A 119 -19.08 -15.42 -7.43
N LYS A 120 -19.02 -14.58 -8.46
CA LYS A 120 -19.77 -14.75 -9.71
C LYS A 120 -19.05 -15.63 -10.74
N GLU A 121 -17.71 -15.55 -10.78
CA GLU A 121 -16.93 -16.16 -11.85
C GLU A 121 -16.32 -17.52 -11.45
N ILE A 122 -16.04 -17.77 -10.18
CA ILE A 122 -15.50 -19.04 -9.70
C ILE A 122 -16.66 -19.95 -9.29
N THR A 123 -16.92 -20.95 -10.11
CA THR A 123 -18.04 -21.89 -9.93
C THR A 123 -17.61 -23.25 -9.37
N SER A 124 -16.30 -23.50 -9.21
CA SER A 124 -15.76 -24.74 -8.69
C SER A 124 -14.50 -24.49 -7.87
N TYR A 125 -14.36 -25.19 -6.73
CA TYR A 125 -13.13 -25.16 -5.92
C TYR A 125 -11.88 -25.61 -6.69
N LYS A 126 -12.04 -26.38 -7.78
CA LYS A 126 -10.95 -26.81 -8.67
C LYS A 126 -10.31 -25.64 -9.44
N GLN A 127 -10.95 -24.47 -9.45
CA GLN A 127 -10.43 -23.26 -10.06
C GLN A 127 -9.49 -22.48 -9.09
N LEU A 128 -9.47 -22.87 -7.81
CA LEU A 128 -8.58 -22.32 -6.78
C LEU A 128 -7.23 -23.04 -6.76
N PRO A 129 -6.15 -22.45 -6.26
CA PRO A 129 -6.11 -21.06 -5.81
C PRO A 129 -6.12 -20.04 -6.95
N LYS A 130 -6.50 -18.81 -6.65
CA LYS A 130 -6.39 -17.66 -7.54
C LYS A 130 -5.80 -16.47 -6.78
N ASN A 131 -4.93 -15.75 -7.44
CA ASN A 131 -4.37 -14.51 -6.94
C ASN A 131 -4.53 -13.43 -8.00
N PHE A 132 -5.23 -12.36 -7.65
CA PHE A 132 -5.48 -11.21 -8.52
C PHE A 132 -4.79 -9.98 -7.95
N TYR A 133 -4.33 -9.09 -8.81
CA TYR A 133 -3.82 -7.80 -8.38
C TYR A 133 -4.16 -6.71 -9.38
N HIS A 134 -4.10 -5.48 -8.94
CA HIS A 134 -4.08 -4.31 -9.82
C HIS A 134 -3.18 -3.21 -9.28
N ILE A 135 -2.85 -2.27 -10.16
CA ILE A 135 -2.17 -1.03 -9.81
C ILE A 135 -3.12 0.11 -10.19
N GLN A 136 -3.63 0.80 -9.19
CA GLN A 136 -4.71 1.76 -9.39
C GLN A 136 -4.64 2.89 -8.37
N THR A 137 -5.21 4.03 -8.74
CA THR A 137 -5.46 5.15 -7.83
C THR A 137 -6.47 4.75 -6.75
N LYS A 138 -6.13 5.05 -5.50
CA LYS A 138 -6.99 4.93 -4.32
C LYS A 138 -7.21 6.31 -3.71
N PHE A 139 -8.27 6.42 -2.95
CA PHE A 139 -8.56 7.63 -2.20
C PHE A 139 -8.91 7.28 -0.74
N ARG A 140 -8.24 7.94 0.19
CA ARG A 140 -8.56 7.93 1.62
C ARG A 140 -8.70 9.37 2.11
N ASP A 141 -9.82 9.69 2.74
CA ASP A 141 -10.07 11.05 3.23
C ASP A 141 -9.28 11.30 4.53
N GLU A 142 -7.96 11.23 4.39
CA GLU A 142 -6.99 11.39 5.48
C GLU A 142 -7.15 12.76 6.15
N VAL A 143 -7.31 12.75 7.47
CA VAL A 143 -7.53 13.98 8.26
C VAL A 143 -6.31 14.89 8.24
N ARG A 144 -5.10 14.32 8.22
CA ARG A 144 -3.82 15.06 8.30
C ARG A 144 -2.84 14.54 7.24
N PRO A 145 -3.06 14.85 5.96
CA PRO A 145 -2.08 14.52 4.92
C PRO A 145 -0.76 15.18 5.23
N ARG A 146 0.33 14.43 5.10
CA ARG A 146 1.69 14.91 5.42
C ARG A 146 2.73 14.11 4.64
N PHE A 147 3.98 14.58 4.66
CA PHE A 147 5.12 13.91 4.02
C PHE A 147 4.98 13.73 2.50
N GLY A 148 4.31 14.67 1.84
CA GLY A 148 4.12 14.64 0.40
C GLY A 148 3.30 13.45 -0.05
N VAL A 149 3.80 12.69 -1.01
CA VAL A 149 3.11 11.53 -1.57
C VAL A 149 3.06 10.31 -0.64
N MET A 150 3.81 10.31 0.47
CA MET A 150 3.84 9.16 1.39
C MET A 150 2.53 9.01 2.17
N ARG A 151 1.92 10.13 2.59
CA ARG A 151 0.62 10.12 3.27
C ARG A 151 -0.32 11.12 2.61
N ALA A 152 -0.61 10.84 1.36
CA ALA A 152 -1.53 11.59 0.52
C ALA A 152 -2.96 11.07 0.66
N ARG A 153 -3.94 11.86 0.19
CA ARG A 153 -5.35 11.43 0.13
C ARG A 153 -5.64 10.64 -1.14
N GLU A 154 -5.03 11.02 -2.25
CA GLU A 154 -5.07 10.29 -3.52
C GLU A 154 -3.67 9.76 -3.83
N PHE A 155 -3.56 8.47 -4.10
CA PHE A 155 -2.28 7.79 -4.34
C PHE A 155 -2.47 6.53 -5.19
N VAL A 156 -1.38 6.08 -5.81
CA VAL A 156 -1.36 4.83 -6.56
C VAL A 156 -0.97 3.69 -5.62
N MET A 157 -1.76 2.63 -5.61
CA MET A 157 -1.52 1.43 -4.83
C MET A 157 -1.50 0.19 -5.73
N LYS A 158 -0.59 -0.75 -5.45
CA LYS A 158 -0.77 -2.14 -5.84
C LYS A 158 -1.48 -2.84 -4.69
N ASP A 159 -2.63 -3.38 -4.95
CA ASP A 159 -3.34 -4.27 -4.04
C ASP A 159 -3.56 -5.63 -4.72
N ALA A 160 -3.45 -6.70 -3.93
CA ALA A 160 -3.59 -8.07 -4.39
C ALA A 160 -4.50 -8.86 -3.44
N TYR A 161 -5.24 -9.80 -4.02
CA TYR A 161 -6.27 -10.56 -3.35
C TYR A 161 -6.18 -12.01 -3.78
N SER A 162 -6.04 -12.93 -2.83
CA SER A 162 -5.94 -14.35 -3.13
C SER A 162 -7.09 -15.14 -2.51
N PHE A 163 -7.50 -16.20 -3.20
CA PHE A 163 -8.62 -17.06 -2.85
C PHE A 163 -8.15 -18.49 -2.83
N HIS A 164 -8.42 -19.20 -1.75
CA HIS A 164 -7.90 -20.53 -1.46
C HIS A 164 -9.02 -21.47 -0.96
N ALA A 165 -8.85 -22.76 -1.16
CA ALA A 165 -9.79 -23.76 -0.68
C ALA A 165 -9.58 -24.08 0.82
N ASP A 166 -8.36 -23.91 1.31
CA ASP A 166 -7.97 -24.22 2.68
C ASP A 166 -6.79 -23.34 3.15
N TYR A 167 -6.46 -23.45 4.43
CA TYR A 167 -5.43 -22.64 5.06
C TYR A 167 -4.01 -23.01 4.59
N GLU A 168 -3.75 -24.26 4.30
CA GLU A 168 -2.44 -24.72 3.82
C GLU A 168 -2.13 -24.11 2.45
N SER A 169 -3.11 -24.12 1.54
CA SER A 169 -3.01 -23.42 0.25
C SER A 169 -2.81 -21.91 0.44
N LEU A 170 -3.54 -21.28 1.37
CA LEU A 170 -3.36 -19.86 1.66
C LEU A 170 -1.92 -19.54 2.07
N VAL A 171 -1.33 -20.32 2.96
CA VAL A 171 0.03 -20.08 3.46
C VAL A 171 1.07 -20.33 2.36
N ASN A 172 1.01 -21.50 1.71
CA ASN A 172 2.07 -21.97 0.82
C ASN A 172 1.98 -21.41 -0.61
N GLU A 173 0.76 -21.17 -1.11
CA GLU A 173 0.52 -20.75 -2.48
C GLU A 173 0.06 -19.27 -2.59
N GLY A 174 -0.34 -18.66 -1.48
CA GLY A 174 -0.75 -17.27 -1.41
C GLY A 174 0.25 -16.40 -0.66
N TYR A 175 0.35 -16.60 0.66
CA TYR A 175 1.09 -15.71 1.55
C TYR A 175 2.60 -15.74 1.31
N GLN A 176 3.21 -16.93 1.30
CA GLN A 176 4.67 -17.06 1.13
C GLN A 176 5.15 -16.53 -0.24
N PRO A 177 4.50 -16.84 -1.38
CA PRO A 177 4.87 -16.25 -2.67
C PRO A 177 4.77 -14.72 -2.69
N MET A 178 3.79 -14.13 -1.97
CA MET A 178 3.67 -12.67 -1.85
C MET A 178 4.77 -12.08 -0.98
N TYR A 179 5.09 -12.72 0.15
CA TYR A 179 6.22 -12.32 0.99
C TYR A 179 7.52 -12.28 0.19
N ASP A 180 7.81 -13.34 -0.55
CA ASP A 180 9.00 -13.43 -1.40
C ASP A 180 9.00 -12.41 -2.54
N ALA A 181 7.81 -12.13 -3.13
CA ALA A 181 7.66 -11.09 -4.14
C ALA A 181 7.97 -9.71 -3.58
N TYR A 182 7.51 -9.40 -2.36
CA TYR A 182 7.83 -8.13 -1.71
C TYR A 182 9.32 -8.00 -1.41
N CYS A 183 9.97 -9.04 -0.90
CA CYS A 183 11.43 -9.03 -0.74
C CYS A 183 12.12 -8.65 -2.05
N ARG A 184 11.79 -9.32 -3.15
CA ARG A 184 12.38 -9.00 -4.46
C ARG A 184 12.07 -7.59 -4.96
N ILE A 185 10.87 -7.06 -4.71
CA ILE A 185 10.51 -5.69 -5.06
C ILE A 185 11.42 -4.70 -4.33
N PHE A 186 11.55 -4.85 -3.00
CA PHE A 186 12.38 -3.96 -2.19
C PHE A 186 13.87 -4.08 -2.54
N ASP A 187 14.37 -5.30 -2.79
CA ASP A 187 15.74 -5.53 -3.25
C ASP A 187 16.01 -4.84 -4.60
N ARG A 188 15.11 -4.98 -5.58
CA ARG A 188 15.22 -4.34 -6.90
C ARG A 188 15.13 -2.82 -6.84
N LEU A 189 14.46 -2.27 -5.84
CA LEU A 189 14.43 -0.83 -5.57
C LEU A 189 15.67 -0.36 -4.81
N GLY A 190 16.55 -1.26 -4.37
CA GLY A 190 17.77 -0.96 -3.63
C GLY A 190 17.51 -0.41 -2.22
N LEU A 191 16.41 -0.83 -1.60
CA LEU A 191 15.99 -0.35 -0.29
C LEU A 191 16.55 -1.23 0.83
N ASN A 192 17.00 -0.62 1.91
CA ASN A 192 17.33 -1.32 3.15
C ASN A 192 16.03 -1.45 3.97
N TYR A 193 15.53 -2.66 4.11
CA TYR A 193 14.23 -2.91 4.73
C TYR A 193 14.26 -4.07 5.72
N ARG A 194 13.22 -4.17 6.55
CA ARG A 194 12.94 -5.31 7.42
C ARG A 194 11.47 -5.70 7.31
N PRO A 195 11.15 -6.96 7.02
CA PRO A 195 9.82 -7.50 7.28
C PRO A 195 9.62 -7.60 8.79
N VAL A 196 8.52 -7.08 9.29
CA VAL A 196 8.18 -7.12 10.71
C VAL A 196 6.78 -7.70 10.89
N ALA A 197 6.59 -8.46 11.96
CA ALA A 197 5.25 -8.87 12.37
C ALA A 197 4.43 -7.63 12.73
N ALA A 198 3.23 -7.54 12.22
CA ALA A 198 2.35 -6.40 12.36
C ALA A 198 0.96 -6.80 12.85
N ASP A 199 0.24 -5.86 13.45
CA ASP A 199 -1.18 -6.01 13.75
C ASP A 199 -1.98 -6.12 12.43
N THR A 200 -3.00 -6.96 12.43
CA THR A 200 -3.88 -7.14 11.27
C THR A 200 -4.85 -5.97 11.06
N GLY A 201 -4.98 -5.08 12.04
CA GLY A 201 -5.81 -3.88 12.00
C GLY A 201 -7.28 -4.16 11.69
N SER A 202 -7.91 -3.21 11.01
CA SER A 202 -9.34 -3.29 10.64
C SER A 202 -9.66 -4.34 9.56
N ILE A 203 -8.66 -4.92 8.92
CA ILE A 203 -8.85 -5.97 7.92
C ILE A 203 -9.08 -7.32 8.62
N GLY A 204 -8.52 -7.51 9.81
CA GLY A 204 -8.61 -8.77 10.56
C GLY A 204 -7.66 -9.84 10.04
N GLY A 205 -7.75 -11.04 10.62
CA GLY A 205 -6.88 -12.17 10.28
C GLY A 205 -5.95 -12.57 11.43
N THR A 206 -5.12 -13.60 11.23
CA THR A 206 -4.28 -14.19 12.27
C THR A 206 -2.78 -13.92 12.12
N GLY A 207 -2.37 -13.26 11.03
CA GLY A 207 -0.98 -12.91 10.78
C GLY A 207 -0.84 -11.83 9.73
N SER A 208 0.08 -10.92 9.96
CA SER A 208 0.41 -9.83 9.04
C SER A 208 1.90 -9.53 9.13
N HIS A 209 2.47 -9.06 8.01
CA HIS A 209 3.81 -8.48 7.97
C HIS A 209 3.75 -7.12 7.30
N GLU A 210 4.57 -6.22 7.79
CA GLU A 210 4.88 -4.95 7.17
C GLU A 210 6.34 -4.93 6.72
N PHE A 211 6.60 -4.37 5.56
CA PHE A 211 7.95 -4.21 5.01
C PHE A 211 8.40 -2.77 5.25
N HIS A 212 9.13 -2.56 6.35
CA HIS A 212 9.61 -1.24 6.74
C HIS A 212 10.96 -0.92 6.12
N VAL A 213 11.05 0.20 5.42
CA VAL A 213 12.32 0.77 4.98
C VAL A 213 12.96 1.49 6.16
N LEU A 214 14.21 1.12 6.48
CA LEU A 214 14.96 1.75 7.58
C LEU A 214 15.41 3.15 7.19
N ALA A 215 14.95 4.16 7.92
CA ALA A 215 15.28 5.56 7.71
C ALA A 215 15.19 6.34 9.03
N ASP A 216 16.10 7.31 9.23
CA ASP A 216 16.10 8.16 10.43
C ASP A 216 14.88 9.08 10.51
N SER A 217 14.17 9.28 9.41
CA SER A 217 13.00 10.16 9.28
C SER A 217 11.68 9.39 9.19
N GLY A 218 11.63 8.15 9.64
CA GLY A 218 10.41 7.34 9.68
C GLY A 218 9.40 7.81 10.73
N GLU A 219 8.14 7.39 10.58
CA GLU A 219 7.08 7.66 11.57
C GLU A 219 7.04 6.60 12.67
N ASP A 220 7.36 5.33 12.32
CA ASP A 220 7.24 4.20 13.22
C ASP A 220 8.61 3.78 13.75
N ALA A 221 8.65 3.45 15.03
CA ALA A 221 9.84 2.92 15.68
C ALA A 221 9.87 1.39 15.58
N LEU A 222 11.00 0.84 15.14
CA LEU A 222 11.22 -0.59 15.05
C LEU A 222 12.23 -1.05 16.08
N ALA A 223 11.92 -2.16 16.77
CA ALA A 223 12.89 -2.94 17.51
C ALA A 223 13.45 -4.03 16.61
N TYR A 224 14.76 -4.06 16.39
CA TYR A 224 15.39 -5.11 15.59
C TYR A 224 16.72 -5.55 16.20
N CYS A 225 17.09 -6.80 15.94
CA CYS A 225 18.37 -7.35 16.37
C CYS A 225 19.38 -7.30 15.22
N PRO A 226 20.54 -6.61 15.37
CA PRO A 226 21.55 -6.59 14.32
C PRO A 226 22.18 -7.95 14.00
N ALA A 227 22.11 -8.89 14.94
CA ALA A 227 22.74 -10.22 14.85
C ALA A 227 21.76 -11.33 14.40
N SER A 228 20.48 -11.02 14.18
CA SER A 228 19.45 -11.97 13.74
C SER A 228 18.43 -11.28 12.84
N ASP A 229 17.51 -12.06 12.28
CA ASP A 229 16.41 -11.54 11.45
C ASP A 229 15.23 -10.99 12.27
N TYR A 230 15.34 -10.95 13.61
CA TYR A 230 14.27 -10.44 14.45
C TYR A 230 14.04 -8.95 14.21
N ALA A 231 12.81 -8.62 13.87
CA ALA A 231 12.30 -7.24 13.83
C ALA A 231 10.81 -7.22 14.15
N ALA A 232 10.38 -6.23 14.92
CA ALA A 232 8.98 -6.03 15.28
C ALA A 232 8.70 -4.53 15.45
N ASN A 233 7.45 -4.12 15.25
CA ASN A 233 6.98 -2.84 15.73
C ASN A 233 7.15 -2.77 17.25
N VAL A 234 7.52 -1.60 17.78
CA VAL A 234 7.77 -1.43 19.22
C VAL A 234 6.58 -1.90 20.07
N GLU A 235 5.36 -1.76 19.57
CA GLU A 235 4.14 -2.20 20.23
C GLU A 235 4.01 -3.72 20.34
N LEU A 236 4.65 -4.46 19.43
CA LEU A 236 4.65 -5.92 19.39
C LEU A 236 6.01 -6.53 19.79
N ALA A 237 7.00 -5.69 20.11
CA ALA A 237 8.34 -6.17 20.45
C ALA A 237 8.32 -6.93 21.76
N GLU A 238 8.75 -8.19 21.72
CA GLU A 238 8.93 -9.01 22.92
C GLU A 238 10.24 -8.64 23.61
N ALA A 239 10.16 -8.31 24.90
CA ALA A 239 11.32 -8.12 25.76
C ALA A 239 11.56 -9.41 26.58
N VAL A 240 12.79 -9.94 26.56
CA VAL A 240 13.19 -10.95 27.52
C VAL A 240 13.24 -10.28 28.90
N ALA A 241 12.42 -10.76 29.84
CA ALA A 241 12.46 -10.27 31.21
C ALA A 241 13.92 -10.42 31.76
N PRO A 242 14.50 -9.36 32.35
CA PRO A 242 15.83 -9.47 32.94
C PRO A 242 15.84 -10.59 33.98
N ASP A 243 16.85 -11.47 33.90
CA ASP A 243 17.01 -12.54 34.87
C ASP A 243 17.12 -11.92 36.28
N ARG A 244 16.22 -12.31 37.17
CA ARG A 244 16.19 -11.79 38.58
C ARG A 244 17.52 -12.02 39.34
N LYS A 245 18.47 -12.73 38.75
CA LYS A 245 19.81 -12.98 39.33
C LYS A 245 20.84 -11.89 38.98
N SER A 246 20.52 -10.95 38.10
CA SER A 246 21.46 -9.88 37.74
C SER A 246 21.23 -8.56 38.50
N VAL A 247 20.38 -8.54 39.52
CA VAL A 247 20.22 -7.41 40.44
C VAL A 247 20.82 -7.78 41.79
N VAL A 248 22.14 -7.66 41.90
CA VAL A 248 22.90 -7.57 43.15
C VAL A 248 23.82 -6.38 43.05
#